data_42df08d10b77bd050679b3d1c02e9be8
#
_entry.id   42df08d10b77bd050679b3d1c02e9be8
#
_cell.length_a   1.000
_cell.length_b   1.000
_cell.length_c   1.000
_cell.angle_alpha   90.00
_cell.angle_beta   90.00
_cell.angle_gamma   90.00
#
_symmetry.space_group_name_H-M   'P 1'
#
loop_
_entity.id
_entity.type
_entity.pdbx_description
1 polymer ?
#
loop_
_entity_poly.entity_id
_entity_poly.type
_entity_poly.pdbx_seq_one_letter_code
_entity_poly.pdbx_strand_id
1 'polypeptide(L)'
;MNSLKAVIVEDSRLARNELKELLKSYSEIELIGEAANVDDGFKLITEKKPNLLFLDIQMPEKDGFKLLEMLDDVPLTIFTTAYDEFAIKSFEYNAFDYLLKPINQKRFAQSIEKILEKGTGSSLSERKSGDAFKLDKQIFIKDGEKCWLVKIKDIYMFEIVGNYTRVFFEDNNPLIYKSLGKIEEKLPKDILIELKTWKKTC
;
A
#
# COMPACT_ATOMS: atom_id res chain seq x y z
N MET A 1 7.83 -1.66 -23.63
CA MET A 1 8.10 -1.49 -22.18
C MET A 1 6.76 -1.48 -21.47
N ASN A 2 6.58 -2.27 -20.42
CA ASN A 2 5.32 -2.23 -19.66
C ASN A 2 5.30 -0.94 -18.84
N SER A 3 4.36 -0.02 -19.14
CA SER A 3 4.12 1.17 -18.34
C SER A 3 3.58 0.80 -16.96
N LEU A 4 3.96 1.57 -15.93
CA LEU A 4 3.36 1.47 -14.60
C LEU A 4 1.97 2.10 -14.62
N LYS A 5 0.95 1.34 -14.30
CA LYS A 5 -0.44 1.80 -14.22
C LYS A 5 -0.67 2.52 -12.90
N ALA A 6 -0.93 3.81 -12.97
CA ALA A 6 -1.15 4.66 -11.81
C ALA A 6 -2.62 5.04 -11.63
N VAL A 7 -3.04 5.20 -10.39
CA VAL A 7 -4.32 5.78 -9.97
C VAL A 7 -4.05 6.92 -9.00
N ILE A 8 -4.87 7.98 -9.07
CA ILE A 8 -4.87 9.09 -8.12
C ILE A 8 -6.17 9.02 -7.31
N VAL A 9 -6.06 9.07 -5.97
CA VAL A 9 -7.21 9.23 -5.07
C VAL A 9 -6.97 10.46 -4.21
N GLU A 10 -7.76 11.50 -4.47
CA GLU A 10 -7.55 12.86 -3.96
C GLU A 10 -8.85 13.64 -4.09
N ASP A 11 -9.37 14.27 -3.03
CA ASP A 11 -10.65 14.97 -3.08
C ASP A 11 -10.57 16.32 -3.80
N SER A 12 -9.44 17.01 -3.70
CA SER A 12 -9.21 18.29 -4.36
C SER A 12 -9.00 18.14 -5.86
N ARG A 13 -9.89 18.70 -6.68
CA ARG A 13 -9.73 18.73 -8.14
C ARG A 13 -8.44 19.45 -8.58
N LEU A 14 -8.03 20.47 -7.84
CA LEU A 14 -6.80 21.22 -8.16
C LEU A 14 -5.57 20.35 -7.92
N ALA A 15 -5.50 19.63 -6.80
CA ALA A 15 -4.38 18.74 -6.49
C ALA A 15 -4.34 17.54 -7.45
N ARG A 16 -5.50 16.97 -7.84
CA ARG A 16 -5.53 15.96 -8.92
C ARG A 16 -4.95 16.48 -10.23
N ASN A 17 -5.33 17.70 -10.62
CA ASN A 17 -4.81 18.31 -11.85
C ASN A 17 -3.30 18.57 -11.77
N GLU A 18 -2.80 19.04 -10.63
CA GLU A 18 -1.36 19.21 -10.39
C GLU A 18 -0.60 17.90 -10.58
N LEU A 19 -1.06 16.81 -9.95
CA LEU A 19 -0.47 15.48 -10.13
C LEU A 19 -0.51 15.01 -11.58
N LYS A 20 -1.63 15.23 -12.29
CA LYS A 20 -1.75 14.88 -13.71
C LYS A 20 -0.74 15.64 -14.59
N GLU A 21 -0.56 16.93 -14.33
CA GLU A 21 0.42 17.73 -15.08
C GLU A 21 1.86 17.25 -14.81
N LEU A 22 2.19 16.94 -13.56
CA LEU A 22 3.50 16.40 -13.22
C LEU A 22 3.76 15.04 -13.89
N LEU A 23 2.75 14.16 -13.93
CA LEU A 23 2.84 12.84 -14.54
C LEU A 23 3.04 12.87 -16.05
N LYS A 24 2.60 13.92 -16.76
CA LYS A 24 2.78 14.04 -18.22
C LYS A 24 4.24 13.96 -18.69
N SER A 25 5.17 14.31 -17.80
CA SER A 25 6.62 14.26 -18.12
C SER A 25 7.21 12.85 -18.04
N TYR A 26 6.42 11.83 -17.66
CA TYR A 26 6.90 10.47 -17.42
C TYR A 26 6.11 9.47 -18.27
N SER A 27 6.63 9.16 -19.45
CA SER A 27 6.01 8.20 -20.40
C SER A 27 5.93 6.77 -19.86
N GLU A 28 6.73 6.44 -18.86
CA GLU A 28 6.78 5.15 -18.19
C GLU A 28 5.60 4.92 -17.23
N ILE A 29 4.84 5.99 -16.90
CA ILE A 29 3.70 5.94 -16.00
C ILE A 29 2.42 6.29 -16.77
N GLU A 30 1.51 5.34 -16.83
CA GLU A 30 0.19 5.51 -17.43
C GLU A 30 -0.85 5.79 -16.35
N LEU A 31 -1.44 6.98 -16.34
CA LEU A 31 -2.56 7.27 -15.45
C LEU A 31 -3.84 6.61 -15.99
N ILE A 32 -4.31 5.56 -15.31
CA ILE A 32 -5.47 4.75 -15.73
C ILE A 32 -6.78 5.16 -15.06
N GLY A 33 -6.74 6.09 -14.09
CA GLY A 33 -7.93 6.61 -13.44
C GLY A 33 -7.67 7.54 -12.27
N GLU A 34 -8.73 8.25 -11.88
CA GLU A 34 -8.73 9.11 -10.70
C GLU A 34 -10.05 8.97 -9.93
N ALA A 35 -10.01 9.17 -8.62
CA ALA A 35 -11.17 9.18 -7.74
C ALA A 35 -11.09 10.35 -6.76
N ALA A 36 -12.25 10.85 -6.33
CA ALA A 36 -12.36 12.00 -5.43
C ALA A 36 -12.69 11.62 -3.98
N ASN A 37 -12.83 10.34 -3.69
CA ASN A 37 -13.14 9.82 -2.35
C ASN A 37 -12.68 8.37 -2.21
N VAL A 38 -12.72 7.86 -0.98
CA VAL A 38 -12.28 6.52 -0.63
C VAL A 38 -13.10 5.43 -1.32
N ASP A 39 -14.44 5.58 -1.38
CA ASP A 39 -15.30 4.51 -1.90
C ASP A 39 -15.15 4.33 -3.42
N ASP A 40 -15.05 5.42 -4.16
CA ASP A 40 -14.78 5.38 -5.60
C ASP A 40 -13.34 4.93 -5.87
N GLY A 41 -12.38 5.35 -5.03
CA GLY A 41 -11.00 4.87 -5.07
C GLY A 41 -10.90 3.37 -4.89
N PHE A 42 -11.64 2.81 -3.91
CA PHE A 42 -11.68 1.37 -3.68
C PHE A 42 -12.20 0.59 -4.88
N LYS A 43 -13.33 1.03 -5.47
CA LYS A 43 -13.90 0.40 -6.68
C LYS A 43 -12.91 0.45 -7.83
N LEU A 44 -12.33 1.62 -8.08
CA LEU A 44 -11.39 1.86 -9.17
C LEU A 44 -10.13 0.98 -9.05
N ILE A 45 -9.54 0.90 -7.85
CA ILE A 45 -8.35 0.09 -7.61
C ILE A 45 -8.65 -1.40 -7.73
N THR A 46 -9.79 -1.85 -7.20
CA THR A 46 -10.22 -3.26 -7.28
C THR A 46 -10.45 -3.69 -8.73
N GLU A 47 -11.06 -2.81 -9.54
CA GLU A 47 -11.35 -3.09 -10.96
C GLU A 47 -10.08 -3.01 -11.83
N LYS A 48 -9.32 -1.92 -11.72
CA LYS A 48 -8.20 -1.61 -12.63
C LYS A 48 -6.88 -2.25 -12.23
N LYS A 49 -6.73 -2.64 -10.95
CA LYS A 49 -5.52 -3.26 -10.38
C LYS A 49 -4.24 -2.49 -10.74
N PRO A 50 -4.12 -1.22 -10.33
CA PRO A 50 -2.96 -0.40 -10.62
C PRO A 50 -1.71 -0.95 -9.93
N ASN A 51 -0.52 -0.56 -10.43
CA ASN A 51 0.76 -0.84 -9.78
C ASN A 51 1.17 0.28 -8.82
N LEU A 52 0.69 1.51 -9.07
CA LEU A 52 1.06 2.73 -8.36
C LEU A 52 -0.19 3.48 -7.92
N LEU A 53 -0.19 3.96 -6.69
CA LEU A 53 -1.26 4.74 -6.09
C LEU A 53 -0.69 6.06 -5.56
N PHE A 54 -1.22 7.19 -6.02
CA PHE A 54 -1.09 8.49 -5.36
C PHE A 54 -2.32 8.67 -4.48
N LEU A 55 -2.11 8.84 -3.19
CA LEU A 55 -3.19 8.82 -2.21
C LEU A 55 -3.11 10.01 -1.27
N ASP A 56 -4.15 10.84 -1.27
CA ASP A 56 -4.30 11.82 -0.21
C ASP A 56 -4.67 11.13 1.11
N ILE A 57 -4.04 11.56 2.18
CA ILE A 57 -4.35 11.08 3.53
C ILE A 57 -5.66 11.69 4.02
N GLN A 58 -5.85 12.98 3.81
CA GLN A 58 -6.99 13.70 4.36
C GLN A 58 -8.05 13.95 3.30
N MET A 59 -9.08 13.13 3.33
CA MET A 59 -10.27 13.28 2.52
C MET A 59 -11.51 13.36 3.40
N PRO A 60 -12.60 14.02 2.97
CA PRO A 60 -13.85 14.06 3.70
C PRO A 60 -14.40 12.65 3.97
N GLU A 61 -15.10 12.49 5.10
CA GLU A 61 -15.75 11.25 5.56
C GLU A 61 -14.83 10.10 5.92
N LYS A 62 -13.86 9.77 5.07
CA LYS A 62 -12.91 8.66 5.28
C LYS A 62 -11.51 9.10 4.86
N ASP A 63 -10.53 8.87 5.71
CA ASP A 63 -9.13 9.15 5.39
C ASP A 63 -8.54 8.11 4.41
N GLY A 64 -7.38 8.46 3.82
CA GLY A 64 -6.69 7.58 2.87
C GLY A 64 -6.24 6.26 3.48
N PHE A 65 -5.98 6.20 4.78
CA PHE A 65 -5.63 4.96 5.46
C PHE A 65 -6.81 3.98 5.45
N LYS A 66 -8.05 4.49 5.52
CA LYS A 66 -9.24 3.66 5.42
C LYS A 66 -9.34 2.95 4.07
N LEU A 67 -8.94 3.61 2.99
CA LEU A 67 -8.83 2.97 1.68
C LEU A 67 -7.87 1.78 1.72
N LEU A 68 -6.68 1.96 2.31
CA LEU A 68 -5.67 0.90 2.39
C LEU A 68 -6.13 -0.29 3.25
N GLU A 69 -6.89 -0.02 4.33
CA GLU A 69 -7.48 -1.08 5.16
C GLU A 69 -8.49 -1.96 4.39
N MET A 70 -9.21 -1.36 3.42
CA MET A 70 -10.23 -2.05 2.62
C MET A 70 -9.61 -2.91 1.52
N LEU A 71 -8.40 -2.58 1.04
CA LEU A 71 -7.73 -3.29 -0.04
C LEU A 71 -7.15 -4.62 0.44
N ASP A 72 -7.27 -5.64 -0.41
CA ASP A 72 -6.65 -6.96 -0.20
C ASP A 72 -5.20 -6.98 -0.66
N ASP A 73 -4.87 -6.18 -1.67
CA ASP A 73 -3.54 -5.99 -2.22
C ASP A 73 -3.34 -4.49 -2.44
N VAL A 74 -2.39 -3.93 -1.72
CA VAL A 74 -2.13 -2.50 -1.75
C VAL A 74 -1.09 -2.21 -2.82
N PRO A 75 -1.40 -1.35 -3.81
CA PRO A 75 -0.42 -0.91 -4.79
C PRO A 75 0.76 -0.19 -4.13
N LEU A 76 1.87 -0.06 -4.85
CA LEU A 76 2.94 0.83 -4.43
C LEU A 76 2.38 2.23 -4.18
N THR A 77 2.42 2.71 -2.94
CA THR A 77 1.70 3.92 -2.54
C THR A 77 2.64 5.07 -2.26
N ILE A 78 2.38 6.20 -2.93
CA ILE A 78 2.94 7.52 -2.59
C ILE A 78 1.82 8.32 -1.93
N PHE A 79 2.03 8.72 -0.69
CA PHE A 79 1.11 9.62 -0.03
C PHE A 79 1.29 11.07 -0.50
N THR A 80 0.17 11.79 -0.63
CA THR A 80 0.15 13.22 -0.86
C THR A 80 -0.66 13.88 0.25
N THR A 81 -0.15 14.94 0.89
CA THR A 81 -0.86 15.60 1.99
C THR A 81 -0.37 17.02 2.22
N ALA A 82 -1.20 17.82 2.87
CA ALA A 82 -0.85 19.18 3.29
C ALA A 82 -0.14 19.24 4.67
N TYR A 83 0.05 18.12 5.37
CA TYR A 83 0.48 18.09 6.76
C TYR A 83 1.83 17.42 6.96
N ASP A 84 2.79 18.19 7.53
CA ASP A 84 4.15 17.74 7.85
C ASP A 84 4.19 16.61 8.89
N GLU A 85 3.24 16.60 9.83
CA GLU A 85 3.21 15.60 10.91
C GLU A 85 3.01 14.16 10.40
N PHE A 86 2.36 14.00 9.24
CA PHE A 86 2.25 12.70 8.59
C PHE A 86 3.55 12.29 7.85
N ALA A 87 4.43 13.25 7.54
CA ALA A 87 5.74 12.94 6.96
C ALA A 87 6.63 12.19 7.96
N ILE A 88 6.58 12.54 9.23
CA ILE A 88 7.34 11.87 10.30
C ILE A 88 6.78 10.47 10.54
N LYS A 89 5.46 10.33 10.54
CA LYS A 89 4.76 9.03 10.67
C LYS A 89 4.93 8.14 9.42
N SER A 90 5.14 8.72 8.24
CA SER A 90 5.27 7.94 6.99
C SER A 90 6.52 7.05 6.95
N PHE A 91 7.59 7.40 7.69
CA PHE A 91 8.74 6.52 7.87
C PHE A 91 8.38 5.28 8.71
N GLU A 92 7.39 5.37 9.59
CA GLU A 92 6.85 4.21 10.32
C GLU A 92 5.90 3.37 9.44
N TYR A 93 5.40 3.93 8.32
CA TYR A 93 4.36 3.32 7.48
C TYR A 93 4.89 2.48 6.33
N ASN A 94 6.21 2.38 6.12
CA ASN A 94 6.79 1.72 4.94
C ASN A 94 6.13 2.15 3.61
N ALA A 95 5.53 3.35 3.58
CA ALA A 95 5.09 3.97 2.33
C ALA A 95 6.29 4.06 1.40
N PHE A 96 6.07 3.89 0.10
CA PHE A 96 7.18 4.01 -0.84
C PHE A 96 7.79 5.40 -0.79
N ASP A 97 6.94 6.41 -0.72
CA ASP A 97 7.34 7.80 -0.57
C ASP A 97 6.19 8.69 -0.08
N TYR A 98 6.50 9.95 0.20
CA TYR A 98 5.63 10.95 0.76
C TYR A 98 5.87 12.31 0.12
N LEU A 99 4.82 12.97 -0.36
CA LEU A 99 4.85 14.25 -1.03
C LEU A 99 4.00 15.27 -0.26
N LEU A 100 4.64 16.32 0.22
CA LEU A 100 3.96 17.43 0.86
C LEU A 100 3.38 18.38 -0.19
N LYS A 101 2.14 18.81 0.02
CA LYS A 101 1.47 19.83 -0.80
C LYS A 101 1.87 21.25 -0.33
N PRO A 102 2.14 22.21 -1.27
CA PRO A 102 2.16 22.02 -2.72
C PRO A 102 3.33 21.16 -3.16
N ILE A 103 3.08 20.27 -4.15
CA ILE A 103 4.05 19.26 -4.54
C ILE A 103 5.26 19.91 -5.24
N ASN A 104 6.42 19.79 -4.61
CA ASN A 104 7.67 20.27 -5.20
C ASN A 104 8.08 19.38 -6.36
N GLN A 105 8.29 19.95 -7.54
CA GLN A 105 8.63 19.22 -8.77
C GLN A 105 9.91 18.36 -8.64
N LYS A 106 10.95 18.86 -7.95
CA LYS A 106 12.19 18.09 -7.72
C LYS A 106 11.94 16.90 -6.83
N ARG A 107 11.12 17.09 -5.78
CA ARG A 107 10.76 16.01 -4.84
C ARG A 107 9.92 14.94 -5.53
N PHE A 108 8.98 15.36 -6.40
CA PHE A 108 8.20 14.45 -7.24
C PHE A 108 9.11 13.64 -8.16
N ALA A 109 10.03 14.30 -8.88
CA ALA A 109 10.99 13.64 -9.77
C ALA A 109 11.80 12.57 -9.02
N GLN A 110 12.35 12.89 -7.84
CA GLN A 110 13.08 11.93 -7.00
C GLN A 110 12.24 10.72 -6.61
N SER A 111 10.94 10.90 -6.31
CA SER A 111 10.04 9.80 -6.00
C SER A 111 9.83 8.89 -7.20
N ILE A 112 9.63 9.48 -8.39
CA ILE A 112 9.43 8.72 -9.62
C ILE A 112 10.72 7.98 -10.02
N GLU A 113 11.89 8.62 -9.96
CA GLU A 113 13.18 7.98 -10.23
C GLU A 113 13.39 6.73 -9.36
N LYS A 114 13.14 6.82 -8.05
CA LYS A 114 13.22 5.67 -7.15
C LYS A 114 12.27 4.52 -7.54
N ILE A 115 11.07 4.85 -8.04
CA ILE A 115 10.11 3.84 -8.52
C ILE A 115 10.65 3.15 -9.76
N LEU A 116 11.13 3.93 -10.72
CA LEU A 116 11.64 3.41 -11.99
C LEU A 116 12.90 2.58 -11.79
N GLU A 117 13.82 3.00 -10.92
CA GLU A 117 15.01 2.23 -10.55
C GLU A 117 14.67 0.88 -9.91
N LYS A 118 13.70 0.84 -8.97
CA LYS A 118 13.23 -0.43 -8.40
C LYS A 118 12.51 -1.31 -9.43
N GLY A 119 11.80 -0.70 -10.37
CA GLY A 119 11.15 -1.41 -11.47
C GLY A 119 12.13 -2.02 -12.46
N THR A 120 13.32 -1.40 -12.64
CA THR A 120 14.37 -1.90 -13.55
C THR A 120 15.34 -2.88 -12.89
N GLY A 121 15.53 -2.78 -11.56
CA GLY A 121 16.46 -3.64 -10.78
C GLY A 121 15.90 -5.00 -10.37
N SER A 122 14.58 -5.19 -10.40
CA SER A 122 13.94 -6.50 -10.30
C SER A 122 13.45 -6.89 -11.69
N SER A 123 14.25 -7.66 -12.41
CA SER A 123 13.93 -8.18 -13.74
C SER A 123 12.45 -8.61 -13.82
N LEU A 124 11.64 -7.81 -14.54
CA LEU A 124 10.32 -8.21 -15.03
C LEU A 124 10.43 -9.27 -16.14
N SER A 125 11.66 -9.70 -16.47
CA SER A 125 11.96 -10.78 -17.38
C SER A 125 12.15 -12.06 -16.57
N GLU A 126 11.26 -13.02 -16.75
CA GLU A 126 11.36 -14.43 -16.34
C GLU A 126 11.01 -14.76 -14.89
N ARG A 127 9.81 -14.44 -14.43
CA ARG A 127 9.18 -15.23 -13.36
C ARG A 127 8.08 -16.13 -13.95
N LYS A 128 8.51 -17.27 -14.49
CA LYS A 128 7.68 -18.47 -14.60
C LYS A 128 7.40 -18.93 -13.17
N SER A 129 6.18 -18.83 -12.78
CA SER A 129 5.44 -19.54 -11.74
C SER A 129 4.64 -18.56 -10.86
N GLY A 130 3.33 -18.85 -10.73
CA GLY A 130 2.31 -17.99 -10.12
C GLY A 130 2.48 -17.72 -8.61
N ASP A 131 3.49 -18.29 -7.94
CA ASP A 131 3.63 -18.25 -6.49
C ASP A 131 4.54 -17.11 -5.99
N ALA A 132 5.60 -16.77 -6.72
CA ALA A 132 6.49 -15.67 -6.35
C ALA A 132 5.81 -14.28 -6.42
N PHE A 133 4.82 -14.13 -7.32
CA PHE A 133 4.05 -12.89 -7.49
C PHE A 133 3.12 -12.61 -6.31
N LYS A 134 2.68 -13.64 -5.60
CA LYS A 134 1.78 -13.51 -4.44
C LYS A 134 2.51 -13.06 -3.16
N LEU A 135 3.81 -13.32 -3.04
CA LEU A 135 4.64 -12.98 -1.86
C LEU A 135 5.06 -11.52 -1.82
N ASP A 136 5.14 -10.86 -2.97
CA ASP A 136 5.48 -9.43 -3.06
C ASP A 136 4.26 -8.51 -2.83
N LYS A 137 3.05 -9.08 -2.62
CA LYS A 137 1.86 -8.32 -2.24
C LYS A 137 2.06 -7.61 -0.91
N GLN A 138 1.52 -6.40 -0.85
CA GLN A 138 1.54 -5.59 0.38
C GLN A 138 0.18 -5.63 1.07
N ILE A 139 0.20 -5.69 2.39
CA ILE A 139 -0.98 -5.53 3.23
C ILE A 139 -0.81 -4.31 4.13
N PHE A 140 -1.91 -3.62 4.37
CA PHE A 140 -1.95 -2.52 5.31
C PHE A 140 -2.33 -3.04 6.70
N ILE A 141 -1.50 -2.71 7.70
CA ILE A 141 -1.67 -3.07 9.11
C ILE A 141 -1.79 -1.77 9.90
N LYS A 142 -2.83 -1.68 10.76
CA LYS A 142 -3.05 -0.53 11.65
C LYS A 142 -3.26 -1.03 13.07
N ASP A 143 -2.53 -0.46 14.02
CA ASP A 143 -2.65 -0.67 15.46
C ASP A 143 -2.60 0.68 16.19
N GLY A 144 -3.76 1.15 16.64
CA GLY A 144 -3.92 2.48 17.19
C GLY A 144 -3.58 3.58 16.17
N GLU A 145 -2.59 4.40 16.50
CA GLU A 145 -2.11 5.47 15.61
C GLU A 145 -0.98 5.02 14.66
N LYS A 146 -0.44 3.83 14.87
CA LYS A 146 0.62 3.27 14.03
C LYS A 146 0.05 2.49 12.87
N CYS A 147 0.68 2.63 11.72
CA CYS A 147 0.30 1.94 10.49
C CYS A 147 1.54 1.42 9.78
N TRP A 148 1.38 0.34 9.03
CA TRP A 148 2.47 -0.26 8.25
C TRP A 148 1.94 -0.80 6.92
N LEU A 149 2.73 -0.63 5.86
CA LEU A 149 2.58 -1.33 4.59
C LEU A 149 3.62 -2.45 4.55
N VAL A 150 3.18 -3.68 4.77
CA VAL A 150 4.07 -4.83 4.95
C VAL A 150 3.91 -5.80 3.78
N LYS A 151 5.02 -6.25 3.19
CA LYS A 151 4.96 -7.33 2.22
C LYS A 151 4.67 -8.65 2.94
N ILE A 152 3.83 -9.48 2.35
CA ILE A 152 3.47 -10.77 2.94
C ILE A 152 4.71 -11.62 3.24
N LYS A 153 5.72 -11.59 2.37
CA LYS A 153 6.98 -12.33 2.55
C LYS A 153 7.81 -11.88 3.76
N ASP A 154 7.59 -10.66 4.24
CA ASP A 154 8.34 -10.10 5.38
C ASP A 154 7.64 -10.42 6.71
N ILE A 155 6.43 -11.01 6.66
CA ILE A 155 5.70 -11.49 7.85
C ILE A 155 6.15 -12.91 8.15
N TYR A 156 6.68 -13.12 9.36
CA TYR A 156 7.18 -14.41 9.75
C TYR A 156 6.29 -15.18 10.74
N MET A 157 5.29 -14.51 11.37
CA MET A 157 4.39 -15.16 12.31
C MET A 157 3.07 -14.41 12.48
N PHE A 158 2.00 -15.16 12.69
CA PHE A 158 0.70 -14.67 13.20
C PHE A 158 0.37 -15.37 14.49
N GLU A 159 -0.12 -14.63 15.50
CA GLU A 159 -0.58 -15.15 16.78
C GLU A 159 -2.03 -14.75 17.01
N ILE A 160 -2.87 -15.72 17.38
CA ILE A 160 -4.27 -15.45 17.75
C ILE A 160 -4.32 -14.99 19.20
N VAL A 161 -4.87 -13.80 19.44
CA VAL A 161 -5.05 -13.22 20.76
C VAL A 161 -6.53 -12.85 20.94
N GLY A 162 -7.34 -13.81 21.36
CA GLY A 162 -8.80 -13.64 21.45
C GLY A 162 -9.43 -13.36 20.09
N ASN A 163 -10.05 -12.19 19.92
CA ASN A 163 -10.65 -11.73 18.66
C ASN A 163 -9.66 -10.93 17.78
N TYR A 164 -8.41 -10.85 18.17
CA TYR A 164 -7.36 -10.12 17.49
C TYR A 164 -6.34 -11.08 16.91
N THR A 165 -5.61 -10.62 15.90
CA THR A 165 -4.41 -11.30 15.39
C THR A 165 -3.21 -10.40 15.57
N ARG A 166 -2.15 -10.90 16.21
CA ARG A 166 -0.86 -10.24 16.27
C ARG A 166 -0.05 -10.65 15.06
N VAL A 167 0.51 -9.68 14.38
CA VAL A 167 1.30 -9.87 13.16
C VAL A 167 2.75 -9.53 13.46
N PHE A 168 3.68 -10.44 13.19
CA PHE A 168 5.09 -10.25 13.46
C PHE A 168 5.86 -10.06 12.16
N PHE A 169 6.57 -8.93 12.06
CA PHE A 169 7.43 -8.60 10.94
C PHE A 169 8.53 -7.64 11.44
N GLU A 170 9.76 -7.81 10.97
CA GLU A 170 10.91 -7.08 11.49
C GLU A 170 10.91 -7.10 13.03
N ASP A 171 11.05 -5.95 13.70
CA ASP A 171 10.96 -5.81 15.16
C ASP A 171 9.56 -5.37 15.64
N ASN A 172 8.53 -5.47 14.78
CA ASN A 172 7.17 -5.04 15.08
C ASN A 172 6.24 -6.24 15.35
N ASN A 173 5.26 -6.01 16.23
CA ASN A 173 4.26 -7.03 16.58
C ASN A 173 2.85 -6.42 16.83
N PRO A 174 2.29 -5.63 15.90
CA PRO A 174 0.99 -5.00 16.07
C PRO A 174 -0.15 -6.00 16.25
N LEU A 175 -1.20 -5.53 16.94
CA LEU A 175 -2.42 -6.29 17.22
C LEU A 175 -3.57 -5.75 16.37
N ILE A 176 -4.05 -6.53 15.41
CA ILE A 176 -5.12 -6.10 14.49
C ILE A 176 -6.46 -6.78 14.82
N TYR A 177 -7.56 -6.03 14.68
CA TYR A 177 -8.91 -6.56 14.83
C TYR A 177 -9.36 -7.25 13.54
N LYS A 178 -8.71 -8.35 13.21
CA LYS A 178 -9.09 -9.25 12.09
C LYS A 178 -8.90 -10.68 12.58
N SER A 179 -9.88 -11.55 12.30
CA SER A 179 -9.70 -12.97 12.56
C SER A 179 -8.66 -13.56 11.62
N LEU A 180 -7.91 -14.55 12.09
CA LEU A 180 -6.90 -15.23 11.28
C LEU A 180 -7.50 -15.79 9.98
N GLY A 181 -8.73 -16.33 10.00
CA GLY A 181 -9.41 -16.82 8.81
C GLY A 181 -9.56 -15.77 7.70
N LYS A 182 -9.87 -14.51 8.06
CA LYS A 182 -9.90 -13.40 7.10
C LYS A 182 -8.52 -13.00 6.57
N ILE A 183 -7.47 -13.28 7.34
CA ILE A 183 -6.09 -13.07 6.89
C ILE A 183 -5.68 -14.22 5.98
N GLU A 184 -6.03 -15.46 6.33
CA GLU A 184 -5.77 -16.65 5.52
C GLU A 184 -6.38 -16.58 4.12
N GLU A 185 -7.58 -15.99 3.98
CA GLU A 185 -8.21 -15.76 2.67
C GLU A 185 -7.35 -14.87 1.75
N LYS A 186 -6.53 -13.99 2.35
CA LYS A 186 -5.65 -13.05 1.64
C LYS A 186 -4.26 -13.61 1.38
N LEU A 187 -3.86 -14.64 2.13
CA LEU A 187 -2.56 -15.27 1.99
C LEU A 187 -2.56 -16.31 0.85
N PRO A 188 -1.45 -16.45 0.13
CA PRO A 188 -1.27 -17.57 -0.78
C PRO A 188 -1.38 -18.90 -0.03
N LYS A 189 -2.15 -19.85 -0.56
CA LYS A 189 -2.42 -21.13 0.10
C LYS A 189 -1.17 -21.95 0.44
N ASP A 190 -0.08 -21.67 -0.25
CA ASP A 190 1.19 -22.40 -0.13
C ASP A 190 2.12 -21.85 0.96
N ILE A 191 1.72 -20.72 1.61
CA ILE A 191 2.51 -20.07 2.68
C ILE A 191 2.06 -20.51 4.08
N LEU A 192 0.90 -21.15 4.18
CA LEU A 192 0.39 -21.68 5.46
C LEU A 192 1.17 -22.92 5.89
N ILE A 193 2.44 -22.73 6.27
CA ILE A 193 3.20 -23.73 6.99
C ILE A 193 2.86 -23.58 8.46
N GLU A 194 2.04 -24.52 8.98
CA GLU A 194 1.79 -24.79 10.39
C GLU A 194 1.49 -23.58 11.31
N LEU A 195 0.27 -23.13 11.34
CA LEU A 195 -0.27 -22.40 12.48
C LEU A 195 -0.48 -23.38 13.67
N LYS A 196 0.55 -23.55 14.48
CA LYS A 196 0.40 -24.23 15.79
C LYS A 196 -0.40 -23.31 16.71
N THR A 197 -1.65 -23.70 16.98
CA THR A 197 -2.43 -23.12 18.08
C THR A 197 -1.76 -23.48 19.41
N TRP A 198 -1.08 -22.54 20.03
CA TRP A 198 -0.71 -22.65 21.44
C TRP A 198 -1.98 -22.39 22.26
N LYS A 199 -2.69 -23.45 22.63
CA LYS A 199 -3.63 -23.38 23.75
C LYS A 199 -2.79 -23.22 25.01
N LYS A 200 -2.81 -22.03 25.63
CA LYS A 200 -2.45 -21.91 27.04
C LYS A 200 -3.48 -22.72 27.80
N THR A 201 -3.10 -23.87 28.33
CA THR A 201 -3.79 -24.54 29.39
C THR A 201 -3.59 -23.70 30.65
N CYS A 202 -4.69 -23.21 31.25
CA CYS A 202 -4.70 -22.63 32.59
C CYS A 202 -4.39 -23.69 33.62
#